data_81bac7e7002216ce4b7d90e52d3c0a05
#
_entry.id   81bac7e7002216ce4b7d90e52d3c0a05
#
_cell.length_a   1.000
_cell.length_b   1.000
_cell.length_c   1.000
_cell.angle_alpha   90.00
_cell.angle_beta   90.00
_cell.angle_gamma   90.00
#
_symmetry.space_group_name_H-M   'P 1'
#
loop_
_entity.id
_entity.type
_entity.pdbx_description
1 polymer ?
#
loop_
_entity_poly.entity_id
_entity_poly.type
_entity_poly.pdbx_seq_one_letter_code
_entity_poly.pdbx_strand_id
1 'polypeptide(L)' 'MKEKNLERLYKLLERAEEEKDTETAAALRWAIYELERG' A
#
# COMPACT_ATOMS: atom_id res chain seq x y z
N MET A 1 -0.50 -9.83 11.72
CA MET A 1 -1.66 -9.09 12.05
C MET A 1 -1.99 -8.05 11.02
N LYS A 2 -3.29 -7.82 10.92
CA LYS A 2 -3.85 -6.95 9.91
C LYS A 2 -3.27 -5.53 9.97
N GLU A 3 -3.19 -5.00 11.17
CA GLU A 3 -2.75 -3.62 11.36
C GLU A 3 -1.29 -3.42 10.97
N LYS A 4 -0.46 -4.38 11.32
CA LYS A 4 0.95 -4.28 10.97
C LYS A 4 1.16 -4.41 9.47
N ASN A 5 0.35 -5.25 8.84
CA ASN A 5 0.42 -5.39 7.39
C ASN A 5 0.01 -4.10 6.70
N LEU A 6 -1.03 -3.45 7.22
CA LEU A 6 -1.46 -2.18 6.68
C LEU A 6 -0.38 -1.11 6.81
N GLU A 7 0.25 -1.04 7.97
CA GLU A 7 1.34 -0.11 8.19
C GLU A 7 2.44 -0.29 7.17
N ARG A 8 2.81 -1.55 6.96
CA ARG A 8 3.87 -1.86 6.03
C ARG A 8 3.48 -1.48 4.62
N LEU A 9 2.23 -1.74 4.26
CA LEU A 9 1.75 -1.39 2.94
C LEU A 9 1.74 0.11 2.71
N TYR A 10 1.36 0.87 3.72
CA TYR A 10 1.37 2.32 3.62
C TYR A 10 2.79 2.85 3.42
N LYS A 11 3.75 2.27 4.11
CA LYS A 11 5.14 2.68 3.93
C LYS A 11 5.65 2.38 2.54
N LEU A 12 5.29 1.22 2.02
CA LEU A 12 5.69 0.85 0.67
C LEU A 12 5.03 1.76 -0.36
N LEU A 13 3.79 2.12 -0.12
CA LEU A 13 3.08 3.02 -1.00
C LEU A 13 3.78 4.38 -1.05
N GLU A 14 4.14 4.89 0.11
CA GLU A 14 4.85 6.15 0.20
C GLU A 14 6.14 6.10 -0.61
N ARG A 15 6.86 5.00 -0.47
CA ARG A 15 8.11 4.82 -1.17
C ARG A 15 7.89 4.74 -2.68
N ALA A 16 6.88 4.01 -3.10
CA ALA A 16 6.57 3.90 -4.52
C ALA A 16 6.23 5.26 -5.12
N GLU A 17 5.50 6.08 -4.36
CA GLU A 17 5.15 7.41 -4.82
C GLU A 17 6.37 8.30 -4.93
N GLU A 18 7.29 8.19 -4.00
CA GLU A 18 8.53 8.94 -4.06
C GLU A 18 9.37 8.57 -5.27
N GLU A 19 9.32 7.31 -5.63
CA GLU A 19 10.07 6.81 -6.78
C GLU A 19 9.33 6.99 -8.10
N LYS A 20 8.14 7.55 -8.04
CA LYS A 20 7.29 7.75 -9.22
C LYS A 20 6.91 6.43 -9.86
N ASP A 21 6.84 5.39 -9.06
CA ASP A 21 6.44 4.05 -9.52
C ASP A 21 4.93 3.93 -9.43
N THR A 22 4.26 4.48 -10.44
CA THR A 22 2.81 4.59 -10.41
C THR A 22 2.10 3.24 -10.44
N GLU A 23 2.67 2.27 -11.12
CA GLU A 23 2.06 0.94 -11.18
C GLU A 23 2.11 0.24 -9.83
N THR A 24 3.26 0.31 -9.18
CA THR A 24 3.38 -0.29 -7.86
C THR A 24 2.50 0.43 -6.86
N ALA A 25 2.47 1.75 -6.94
CA ALA A 25 1.61 2.53 -6.05
C ALA A 25 0.15 2.15 -6.20
N ALA A 26 -0.30 1.97 -7.44
CA ALA A 26 -1.68 1.57 -7.69
C ALA A 26 -1.97 0.20 -7.11
N ALA A 27 -1.05 -0.74 -7.29
CA ALA A 27 -1.22 -2.08 -6.75
C ALA A 27 -1.29 -2.06 -5.23
N LEU A 28 -0.45 -1.24 -4.60
CA LEU A 28 -0.44 -1.14 -3.16
C LEU A 28 -1.71 -0.52 -2.62
N ARG A 29 -2.22 0.50 -3.30
CA ARG A 29 -3.50 1.09 -2.90
C ARG A 29 -4.62 0.06 -2.97
N TRP A 30 -4.60 -0.73 -4.00
CA TRP A 30 -5.61 -1.76 -4.18
C TRP A 30 -5.56 -2.76 -3.03
N ALA A 31 -4.36 -3.19 -2.68
CA ALA A 31 -4.18 -4.14 -1.57
C ALA A 31 -4.65 -3.55 -0.25
N ILE A 32 -4.30 -2.29 -0.01
CA ILE A 32 -4.72 -1.60 1.21
C ILE A 32 -6.24 -1.54 1.27
N TYR A 33 -6.84 -1.19 0.16
CA TYR A 33 -8.28 -1.07 0.05
C TYR A 33 -8.96 -2.39 0.43
N GLU A 34 -8.46 -3.48 -0.10
CA GLU A 34 -9.02 -4.80 0.16
C GLU A 34 -8.88 -5.17 1.64
N LEU A 35 -7.76 -4.87 2.22
CA LEU A 35 -7.54 -5.18 3.63
C LEU A 35 -8.42 -4.35 4.55
N GLU A 36 -8.61 -3.10 4.22
CA GLU A 36 -9.43 -2.22 5.05
C GLU A 36 -10.91 -2.55 4.94
N ARG A 37 -11.29 -3.07 3.82
CA ARG A 37 -12.65 -3.46 3.58
C ARG A 37 -13.08 -4.63 4.44
N GLY A 38 -12.20 -5.58 4.58
CA GLY A 38 -12.50 -6.82 5.21
C GLY A 38 -12.28 -6.84 6.67
#